data_b869b843bc5a92d785506687d61cae86
#
_entry.id   b869b843bc5a92d785506687d61cae86
#
_cell.length_a   1.000
_cell.length_b   1.000
_cell.length_c   1.000
_cell.angle_alpha   90.00
_cell.angle_beta   90.00
_cell.angle_gamma   90.00
#
_symmetry.space_group_name_H-M   'P 1'
#
loop_
_entity.id
_entity.type
_entity.pdbx_description
1 polymer ?
#
loop_
_entity_poly.entity_id
_entity_poly.type
_entity_poly.pdbx_seq_one_letter_code
_entity_poly.pdbx_strand_id
1 'polypeptide(L)'
;WVSTEKALLKFEGENATAALLRILREAYVVADDVKALLHEVSPVDSSEPQKLDIETIDSDCLFDTGVAAYLLESDRSSFDINGLVELYFGSELPEPTDEIPAAALRAVAARALVPVLTKKLEDDGSLELFTSLEMQLLPVLAAMERRGLYVDPQKLAEQSAQLGEDIARRVASIHQTAGEDFNLDSPSQLSHILFDVLKLPTYGLKKTRTG
;
A
#
# COMPACT_ATOMS: atom_id res chain seq x y z
N TRP A 1 -12.96 6.15 14.83
CA TRP A 1 -14.27 5.50 14.95
C TRP A 1 -14.09 4.01 15.18
N VAL A 2 -14.92 3.44 16.04
CA VAL A 2 -14.96 2.02 16.35
C VAL A 2 -16.39 1.52 16.20
N SER A 3 -16.59 0.49 15.36
CA SER A 3 -17.90 -0.16 15.19
C SER A 3 -17.97 -1.42 16.07
N THR A 4 -19.01 -1.51 16.89
CA THR A 4 -19.33 -2.71 17.66
C THR A 4 -20.68 -3.27 17.20
N GLU A 5 -21.11 -4.41 17.75
CA GLU A 5 -22.45 -4.95 17.46
C GLU A 5 -23.59 -4.02 17.88
N LYS A 6 -23.35 -3.15 18.85
CA LYS A 6 -24.40 -2.33 19.50
C LYS A 6 -24.23 -0.83 19.26
N ALA A 7 -23.05 -0.36 18.87
CA ALA A 7 -22.76 1.06 18.81
C ALA A 7 -21.65 1.38 17.81
N LEU A 8 -21.68 2.61 17.34
CA LEU A 8 -20.59 3.26 16.63
C LEU A 8 -20.01 4.33 17.56
N LEU A 9 -18.73 4.18 17.93
CA LEU A 9 -18.07 5.03 18.92
C LEU A 9 -17.08 5.95 18.23
N LYS A 10 -17.07 7.23 18.64
CA LYS A 10 -16.10 8.23 18.20
C LYS A 10 -15.15 8.55 19.35
N PHE A 11 -13.86 8.51 19.07
CA PHE A 11 -12.81 8.98 19.97
C PHE A 11 -12.10 10.16 19.32
N GLU A 12 -11.84 11.21 20.09
CA GLU A 12 -11.22 12.46 19.63
C GLU A 12 -10.21 12.99 20.65
N GLY A 13 -9.25 13.79 20.17
CA GLY A 13 -8.23 14.45 20.99
C GLY A 13 -7.21 13.47 21.58
N GLU A 14 -6.52 13.92 22.64
CA GLU A 14 -5.42 13.17 23.27
C GLU A 14 -5.83 11.79 23.81
N ASN A 15 -7.10 11.61 24.13
CA ASN A 15 -7.62 10.34 24.63
C ASN A 15 -7.84 9.30 23.53
N ALA A 16 -7.84 9.68 22.25
CA ALA A 16 -8.11 8.77 21.13
C ALA A 16 -7.00 7.71 21.01
N THR A 17 -5.74 8.12 21.09
CA THR A 17 -4.59 7.20 21.03
C THR A 17 -4.60 6.24 22.22
N ALA A 18 -4.83 6.74 23.44
CA ALA A 18 -4.91 5.90 24.63
C ALA A 18 -6.06 4.89 24.57
N ALA A 19 -7.22 5.31 24.08
CA ALA A 19 -8.37 4.42 23.86
C ALA A 19 -8.06 3.35 22.81
N LEU A 20 -7.45 3.70 21.70
CA LEU A 20 -7.07 2.77 20.64
C LEU A 20 -6.01 1.76 21.12
N LEU A 21 -5.01 2.22 21.89
CA LEU A 21 -4.01 1.34 22.52
C LEU A 21 -4.65 0.29 23.44
N ARG A 22 -5.65 0.72 24.22
CA ARG A 22 -6.39 -0.19 25.08
C ARG A 22 -7.21 -1.20 24.27
N ILE A 23 -7.87 -0.76 23.21
CA ILE A 23 -8.66 -1.63 22.31
C ILE A 23 -7.73 -2.67 21.66
N LEU A 24 -6.57 -2.28 21.17
CA LEU A 24 -5.60 -3.19 20.55
C LEU A 24 -5.04 -4.26 21.52
N ARG A 25 -5.07 -3.99 22.82
CA ARG A 25 -4.60 -4.93 23.85
C ARG A 25 -5.69 -5.84 24.42
N GLU A 26 -6.93 -5.40 24.41
CA GLU A 26 -8.02 -6.01 25.19
C GLU A 26 -9.15 -6.56 24.31
N ALA A 27 -9.15 -6.27 22.99
CA ALA A 27 -10.28 -6.59 22.12
C ALA A 27 -9.82 -7.21 20.79
N TYR A 28 -10.74 -7.93 20.16
CA TYR A 28 -10.58 -8.35 18.76
C TYR A 28 -10.77 -7.14 17.85
N VAL A 29 -9.77 -6.82 17.06
CA VAL A 29 -9.71 -5.62 16.24
C VAL A 29 -9.78 -5.97 14.76
N VAL A 30 -10.72 -5.36 14.08
CA VAL A 30 -10.90 -5.45 12.63
C VAL A 30 -10.60 -4.10 12.00
N ALA A 31 -9.73 -4.09 11.00
CA ALA A 31 -9.46 -2.90 10.20
C ALA A 31 -9.29 -3.27 8.72
N ASP A 32 -9.38 -2.29 7.88
CA ASP A 32 -9.08 -2.42 6.45
C ASP A 32 -7.57 -2.32 6.13
N ASP A 33 -6.78 -1.80 7.08
CA ASP A 33 -5.32 -1.79 7.09
C ASP A 33 -4.85 -1.74 8.56
N VAL A 34 -4.61 -2.91 9.13
CA VAL A 34 -4.14 -3.04 10.53
C VAL A 34 -2.75 -2.43 10.69
N LYS A 35 -1.88 -2.56 9.71
CA LYS A 35 -0.52 -2.01 9.80
C LYS A 35 -0.54 -0.48 9.86
N ALA A 36 -1.37 0.19 9.05
CA ALA A 36 -1.59 1.63 9.14
C ALA A 36 -2.12 2.02 10.53
N LEU A 37 -3.07 1.24 11.09
CA LEU A 37 -3.58 1.46 12.44
C LEU A 37 -2.47 1.35 13.50
N LEU A 38 -1.55 0.40 13.39
CA LEU A 38 -0.40 0.26 14.27
C LEU A 38 0.56 1.45 14.19
N HIS A 39 0.74 2.03 12.99
CA HIS A 39 1.53 3.25 12.83
C HIS A 39 0.87 4.48 13.47
N GLU A 40 -0.44 4.60 13.43
CA GLU A 40 -1.18 5.70 14.08
C GLU A 40 -0.97 5.73 15.61
N VAL A 41 -0.92 4.57 16.26
CA VAL A 41 -0.72 4.47 17.70
C VAL A 41 0.75 4.53 18.12
N SER A 42 1.66 4.45 17.17
CA SER A 42 3.09 4.45 17.42
C SER A 42 3.84 5.13 16.27
N PRO A 43 3.62 6.42 16.04
CA PRO A 43 4.22 7.15 14.93
C PRO A 43 5.75 7.11 14.97
N VAL A 44 6.38 7.06 13.80
CA VAL A 44 7.83 6.95 13.61
C VAL A 44 8.60 8.10 14.26
N ASP A 45 8.03 9.32 14.24
CA ASP A 45 8.69 10.56 14.68
C ASP A 45 8.38 10.94 16.13
N SER A 46 7.69 10.13 16.90
CA SER A 46 7.38 10.50 18.29
C SER A 46 8.61 10.35 19.17
N SER A 47 9.15 11.48 19.61
CA SER A 47 10.18 11.58 20.66
C SER A 47 9.66 11.20 22.06
N GLU A 48 8.38 10.83 22.18
CA GLU A 48 7.73 10.49 23.43
C GLU A 48 7.76 8.99 23.74
N PRO A 49 8.04 8.63 25.01
CA PRO A 49 8.21 7.24 25.43
C PRO A 49 6.90 6.47 25.68
N GLN A 50 5.75 6.92 25.22
CA GLN A 50 4.53 6.12 25.24
C GLN A 50 4.57 5.09 24.09
N LYS A 51 5.58 4.24 24.19
CA LYS A 51 5.76 3.15 23.25
C LYS A 51 4.71 2.08 23.53
N LEU A 52 3.76 1.94 22.61
CA LEU A 52 3.21 0.62 22.42
C LEU A 52 4.40 -0.25 21.94
N ASP A 53 4.73 -1.23 22.71
CA ASP A 53 5.55 -2.31 22.21
C ASP A 53 4.65 -3.10 21.25
N ILE A 54 4.76 -2.77 19.94
CA ILE A 54 3.94 -3.39 18.89
C ILE A 54 4.14 -4.91 18.92
N GLU A 55 5.31 -5.38 19.37
CA GLU A 55 5.64 -6.78 19.51
C GLU A 55 4.82 -7.48 20.62
N THR A 56 4.16 -6.72 21.50
CA THR A 56 3.29 -7.28 22.56
C THR A 56 1.81 -7.35 22.18
N ILE A 57 1.44 -6.94 20.96
CA ILE A 57 0.06 -7.07 20.48
C ILE A 57 -0.22 -8.53 20.17
N ASP A 58 -1.32 -9.02 20.72
CA ASP A 58 -1.82 -10.36 20.40
C ASP A 58 -2.38 -10.38 18.96
N SER A 59 -1.61 -10.93 18.05
CA SER A 59 -1.96 -11.02 16.64
C SER A 59 -3.17 -11.91 16.37
N ASP A 60 -3.49 -12.85 17.27
CA ASP A 60 -4.68 -13.69 17.18
C ASP A 60 -5.98 -12.87 17.38
N CYS A 61 -5.84 -11.65 17.93
CA CYS A 61 -6.93 -10.69 18.09
C CYS A 61 -7.03 -9.68 16.94
N LEU A 62 -6.30 -9.85 15.83
CA LEU A 62 -6.32 -8.96 14.69
C LEU A 62 -6.99 -9.60 13.47
N PHE A 63 -7.71 -8.78 12.69
CA PHE A 63 -8.24 -9.14 11.39
C PHE A 63 -8.07 -7.98 10.42
N ASP A 64 -7.27 -8.19 9.38
CA ASP A 64 -7.07 -7.22 8.29
C ASP A 64 -7.89 -7.65 7.07
N THR A 65 -8.88 -6.82 6.69
CA THR A 65 -9.75 -7.15 5.56
C THR A 65 -9.05 -7.05 4.21
N GLY A 66 -8.04 -6.17 4.11
CA GLY A 66 -7.21 -6.03 2.91
C GLY A 66 -6.35 -7.26 2.68
N VAL A 67 -5.67 -7.75 3.73
CA VAL A 67 -4.85 -8.97 3.65
C VAL A 67 -5.70 -10.21 3.40
N ALA A 68 -6.86 -10.33 4.06
CA ALA A 68 -7.79 -11.42 3.81
C ALA A 68 -8.24 -11.47 2.34
N ALA A 69 -8.58 -10.31 1.78
CA ALA A 69 -8.97 -10.20 0.37
C ALA A 69 -7.78 -10.43 -0.59
N TYR A 70 -6.57 -10.01 -0.24
CA TYR A 70 -5.36 -10.27 -1.02
C TYR A 70 -5.09 -11.77 -1.17
N LEU A 71 -5.26 -12.56 -0.13
CA LEU A 71 -5.10 -14.02 -0.23
C LEU A 71 -6.12 -14.66 -1.18
N LEU A 72 -7.34 -14.12 -1.22
CA LEU A 72 -8.42 -14.64 -2.07
C LEU A 72 -8.33 -14.18 -3.54
N GLU A 73 -7.85 -12.96 -3.78
CA GLU A 73 -7.93 -12.26 -5.07
C GLU A 73 -6.58 -11.58 -5.39
N SER A 74 -5.48 -12.34 -5.36
CA SER A 74 -4.10 -11.81 -5.48
C SER A 74 -3.76 -11.09 -6.80
N ASP A 75 -4.61 -11.22 -7.81
CA ASP A 75 -4.47 -10.55 -9.11
C ASP A 75 -5.03 -9.11 -9.13
N ARG A 76 -5.72 -8.68 -8.08
CA ARG A 76 -6.23 -7.31 -7.97
C ARG A 76 -5.14 -6.31 -7.66
N SER A 77 -5.32 -5.09 -8.17
CA SER A 77 -4.39 -3.97 -7.94
C SER A 77 -4.70 -3.14 -6.69
N SER A 78 -5.88 -3.30 -6.08
CA SER A 78 -6.31 -2.60 -4.87
C SER A 78 -7.23 -3.45 -4.01
N PHE A 79 -7.08 -3.29 -2.71
CA PHE A 79 -7.86 -3.96 -1.66
C PHE A 79 -8.48 -2.94 -0.70
N ASP A 80 -8.79 -1.74 -1.20
CA ASP A 80 -9.47 -0.71 -0.42
C ASP A 80 -10.90 -1.14 -0.07
N ILE A 81 -11.41 -0.56 1.03
CA ILE A 81 -12.68 -1.00 1.62
C ILE A 81 -13.87 -0.81 0.68
N ASN A 82 -13.87 0.22 -0.18
CA ASN A 82 -14.95 0.48 -1.11
C ASN A 82 -14.99 -0.64 -2.17
N GLY A 83 -13.84 -0.96 -2.76
CA GLY A 83 -13.72 -2.05 -3.73
C GLY A 83 -14.06 -3.42 -3.13
N LEU A 84 -13.77 -3.65 -1.84
CA LEU A 84 -14.15 -4.89 -1.16
C LEU A 84 -15.66 -4.98 -0.90
N VAL A 85 -16.30 -3.88 -0.53
CA VAL A 85 -17.76 -3.83 -0.34
C VAL A 85 -18.47 -4.09 -1.67
N GLU A 86 -18.02 -3.46 -2.75
CA GLU A 86 -18.57 -3.71 -4.09
C GLU A 86 -18.38 -5.18 -4.50
N LEU A 87 -17.19 -5.74 -4.30
CA LEU A 87 -16.86 -7.12 -4.67
C LEU A 87 -17.70 -8.15 -3.92
N TYR A 88 -17.83 -8.00 -2.60
CA TYR A 88 -18.44 -9.03 -1.75
C TYR A 88 -19.91 -8.82 -1.44
N PHE A 89 -20.41 -7.59 -1.55
CA PHE A 89 -21.81 -7.26 -1.29
C PHE A 89 -22.57 -6.77 -2.54
N GLY A 90 -21.87 -6.46 -3.64
CA GLY A 90 -22.48 -5.99 -4.88
C GLY A 90 -23.11 -4.59 -4.75
N SER A 91 -22.65 -3.78 -3.80
CA SER A 91 -23.16 -2.44 -3.53
C SER A 91 -22.01 -1.49 -3.19
N GLU A 92 -22.17 -0.21 -3.48
CA GLU A 92 -21.23 0.81 -3.07
C GLU A 92 -21.46 1.20 -1.60
N LEU A 93 -20.39 1.70 -0.93
CA LEU A 93 -20.57 2.35 0.36
C LEU A 93 -21.38 3.63 0.18
N PRO A 94 -22.26 3.97 1.14
CA PRO A 94 -22.95 5.24 1.12
C PRO A 94 -22.00 6.43 1.10
N GLU A 95 -22.40 7.52 0.47
CA GLU A 95 -21.66 8.77 0.55
C GLU A 95 -21.56 9.26 2.00
N PRO A 96 -20.37 9.69 2.45
CA PRO A 96 -20.19 10.20 3.80
C PRO A 96 -20.99 11.51 4.01
N THR A 97 -21.48 11.69 5.21
CA THR A 97 -22.19 12.90 5.66
C THR A 97 -21.50 13.49 6.88
N ASP A 98 -21.92 14.71 7.28
CA ASP A 98 -21.44 15.34 8.53
C ASP A 98 -21.73 14.49 9.77
N GLU A 99 -22.85 13.75 9.76
CA GLU A 99 -23.24 12.87 10.86
C GLU A 99 -22.52 11.51 10.79
N ILE A 100 -22.29 11.00 9.58
CA ILE A 100 -21.65 9.69 9.33
C ILE A 100 -20.45 9.88 8.40
N PRO A 101 -19.28 10.22 8.93
CA PRO A 101 -18.08 10.45 8.13
C PRO A 101 -17.52 9.13 7.55
N ALA A 102 -16.68 9.26 6.53
CA ALA A 102 -16.07 8.13 5.82
C ALA A 102 -15.39 7.11 6.75
N ALA A 103 -14.71 7.58 7.80
CA ALA A 103 -14.07 6.70 8.79
C ALA A 103 -15.08 5.82 9.57
N ALA A 104 -16.28 6.33 9.83
CA ALA A 104 -17.33 5.56 10.45
C ALA A 104 -17.89 4.48 9.51
N LEU A 105 -18.11 4.83 8.25
CA LEU A 105 -18.54 3.89 7.21
C LEU A 105 -17.50 2.77 7.01
N ARG A 106 -16.23 3.12 6.95
CA ARG A 106 -15.13 2.14 6.86
C ARG A 106 -15.13 1.16 8.04
N ALA A 107 -15.28 1.64 9.27
CA ALA A 107 -15.30 0.79 10.46
C ALA A 107 -16.49 -0.19 10.46
N VAL A 108 -17.65 0.25 9.98
CA VAL A 108 -18.85 -0.61 9.84
C VAL A 108 -18.64 -1.64 8.72
N ALA A 109 -18.12 -1.21 7.57
CA ALA A 109 -17.87 -2.06 6.43
C ALA A 109 -16.82 -3.15 6.74
N ALA A 110 -15.70 -2.78 7.36
CA ALA A 110 -14.67 -3.72 7.76
C ALA A 110 -15.25 -4.83 8.65
N ARG A 111 -16.05 -4.46 9.67
CA ARG A 111 -16.72 -5.43 10.53
C ARG A 111 -17.70 -6.33 9.75
N ALA A 112 -18.46 -5.77 8.81
CA ALA A 112 -19.42 -6.54 8.02
C ALA A 112 -18.75 -7.54 7.07
N LEU A 113 -17.53 -7.25 6.60
CA LEU A 113 -16.76 -8.13 5.71
C LEU A 113 -16.21 -9.38 6.44
N VAL A 114 -15.96 -9.32 7.75
CA VAL A 114 -15.33 -10.43 8.49
C VAL A 114 -15.99 -11.79 8.23
N PRO A 115 -17.32 -11.99 8.44
CA PRO A 115 -17.92 -13.30 8.26
C PRO A 115 -17.84 -13.80 6.81
N VAL A 116 -17.89 -12.90 5.83
CA VAL A 116 -17.80 -13.24 4.41
C VAL A 116 -16.40 -13.66 4.05
N LEU A 117 -15.39 -12.88 4.46
CA LEU A 117 -13.99 -13.17 4.20
C LEU A 117 -13.52 -14.43 4.92
N THR A 118 -13.88 -14.61 6.19
CA THR A 118 -13.56 -15.82 6.96
C THR A 118 -14.11 -17.06 6.25
N LYS A 119 -15.40 -17.04 5.84
CA LYS A 119 -16.00 -18.17 5.13
C LYS A 119 -15.28 -18.49 3.82
N LYS A 120 -14.91 -17.46 3.05
CA LYS A 120 -14.16 -17.65 1.81
C LYS A 120 -12.75 -18.19 2.03
N LEU A 121 -12.03 -17.70 3.06
CA LEU A 121 -10.72 -18.23 3.44
C LEU A 121 -10.79 -19.70 3.90
N GLU A 122 -11.86 -20.08 4.60
CA GLU A 122 -12.13 -21.50 4.94
C GLU A 122 -12.34 -22.35 3.69
N ASP A 123 -13.22 -21.90 2.79
CA ASP A 123 -13.56 -22.61 1.57
C ASP A 123 -12.37 -22.75 0.60
N ASP A 124 -11.46 -21.75 0.59
CA ASP A 124 -10.22 -21.74 -0.18
C ASP A 124 -9.11 -22.58 0.49
N GLY A 125 -9.21 -22.84 1.79
CA GLY A 125 -8.18 -23.52 2.58
C GLY A 125 -7.03 -22.62 3.03
N SER A 126 -7.16 -21.29 2.89
CA SER A 126 -6.13 -20.29 3.23
C SER A 126 -6.34 -19.65 4.62
N LEU A 127 -7.37 -20.05 5.38
CA LEU A 127 -7.63 -19.47 6.71
C LEU A 127 -6.48 -19.70 7.69
N GLU A 128 -5.84 -20.87 7.67
CA GLU A 128 -4.68 -21.16 8.53
C GLU A 128 -3.50 -20.26 8.16
N LEU A 129 -3.22 -20.06 6.86
CA LEU A 129 -2.20 -19.13 6.39
C LEU A 129 -2.48 -17.71 6.87
N PHE A 130 -3.72 -17.24 6.74
CA PHE A 130 -4.15 -15.92 7.17
C PHE A 130 -3.92 -15.72 8.67
N THR A 131 -4.37 -16.65 9.52
CA THR A 131 -4.30 -16.49 10.97
C THR A 131 -2.91 -16.75 11.54
N SER A 132 -2.22 -17.80 11.08
CA SER A 132 -0.95 -18.25 11.67
C SER A 132 0.28 -17.55 11.09
N LEU A 133 0.18 -16.95 9.92
CA LEU A 133 1.31 -16.27 9.29
C LEU A 133 1.00 -14.76 9.03
N GLU A 134 -0.01 -14.45 8.24
CA GLU A 134 -0.25 -13.08 7.79
C GLU A 134 -0.55 -12.12 8.96
N MET A 135 -1.45 -12.51 9.86
CA MET A 135 -1.77 -11.66 11.01
C MET A 135 -0.57 -11.53 11.97
N GLN A 136 0.22 -12.60 12.16
CA GLN A 136 1.42 -12.56 12.97
C GLN A 136 2.52 -11.67 12.38
N LEU A 137 2.54 -11.54 11.07
CA LEU A 137 3.55 -10.76 10.35
C LEU A 137 3.29 -9.24 10.45
N LEU A 138 2.04 -8.79 10.57
CA LEU A 138 1.69 -7.36 10.57
C LEU A 138 2.40 -6.54 11.66
N PRO A 139 2.41 -6.96 12.94
CA PRO A 139 3.16 -6.23 13.98
C PRO A 139 4.67 -6.21 13.73
N VAL A 140 5.21 -7.30 13.19
CA VAL A 140 6.64 -7.40 12.85
C VAL A 140 7.00 -6.41 11.74
N LEU A 141 6.21 -6.36 10.67
CA LEU A 141 6.41 -5.41 9.58
C LEU A 141 6.27 -3.96 10.06
N ALA A 142 5.26 -3.66 10.88
CA ALA A 142 5.09 -2.33 11.47
C ALA A 142 6.31 -1.94 12.34
N ALA A 143 6.86 -2.87 13.13
CA ALA A 143 8.06 -2.63 13.92
C ALA A 143 9.32 -2.42 13.05
N MET A 144 9.46 -3.17 11.95
CA MET A 144 10.54 -3.00 10.98
C MET A 144 10.47 -1.64 10.29
N GLU A 145 9.29 -1.24 9.82
CA GLU A 145 9.06 0.06 9.18
C GLU A 145 9.34 1.22 10.14
N ARG A 146 8.99 1.09 11.40
CA ARG A 146 9.34 2.07 12.45
C ARG A 146 10.84 2.18 12.71
N ARG A 147 11.55 1.06 12.70
CA ARG A 147 13.00 1.07 12.88
C ARG A 147 13.69 1.74 11.71
N GLY A 148 13.13 1.59 10.51
CA GLY A 148 13.66 2.12 9.28
C GLY A 148 15.00 1.50 8.89
N LEU A 149 15.57 2.05 7.81
CA LEU A 149 16.90 1.72 7.31
C LEU A 149 17.77 2.98 7.33
N TYR A 150 19.01 2.82 7.74
CA TYR A 150 19.98 3.89 7.58
C TYR A 150 20.34 4.04 6.10
N VAL A 151 20.10 5.23 5.58
CA VAL A 151 20.50 5.62 4.23
C VAL A 151 21.64 6.63 4.33
N ASP A 152 22.76 6.36 3.68
CA ASP A 152 23.90 7.28 3.63
C ASP A 152 23.65 8.32 2.51
N PRO A 153 23.29 9.57 2.86
CA PRO A 153 22.95 10.59 1.87
C PRO A 153 24.17 11.01 1.04
N GLN A 154 25.37 10.90 1.60
CA GLN A 154 26.60 11.25 0.89
C GLN A 154 26.88 10.24 -0.24
N LYS A 155 26.77 8.94 0.04
CA LYS A 155 26.92 7.90 -0.99
C LYS A 155 25.86 7.98 -2.08
N LEU A 156 24.61 8.31 -1.71
CA LEU A 156 23.56 8.55 -2.71
C LEU A 156 23.90 9.75 -3.60
N ALA A 157 24.39 10.84 -3.03
CA ALA A 157 24.78 12.02 -3.81
C ALA A 157 25.98 11.69 -4.76
N GLU A 158 26.99 10.96 -4.28
CA GLU A 158 28.11 10.50 -5.09
C GLU A 158 27.65 9.62 -6.26
N GLN A 159 26.78 8.64 -5.99
CA GLN A 159 26.21 7.76 -7.03
C GLN A 159 25.34 8.55 -8.02
N SER A 160 24.53 9.49 -7.54
CA SER A 160 23.72 10.35 -8.41
C SER A 160 24.57 11.20 -9.34
N ALA A 161 25.65 11.79 -8.83
CA ALA A 161 26.59 12.57 -9.64
C ALA A 161 27.26 11.68 -10.72
N GLN A 162 27.75 10.51 -10.33
CA GLN A 162 28.38 9.57 -11.26
C GLN A 162 27.42 9.07 -12.35
N LEU A 163 26.18 8.74 -11.98
CA LEU A 163 25.14 8.36 -12.95
C LEU A 163 24.81 9.53 -13.90
N GLY A 164 24.76 10.76 -13.38
CA GLY A 164 24.55 11.96 -14.19
C GLY A 164 25.63 12.14 -15.25
N GLU A 165 26.91 11.97 -14.90
CA GLU A 165 28.04 12.02 -15.84
C GLU A 165 27.96 10.90 -16.87
N ASP A 166 27.60 9.69 -16.44
CA ASP A 166 27.46 8.54 -17.33
C ASP A 166 26.33 8.73 -18.34
N ILE A 167 25.18 9.24 -17.89
CA ILE A 167 24.05 9.60 -18.74
C ILE A 167 24.46 10.66 -19.76
N ALA A 168 25.11 11.75 -19.31
CA ALA A 168 25.55 12.80 -20.22
C ALA A 168 26.52 12.29 -21.30
N ARG A 169 27.48 11.44 -20.94
CA ARG A 169 28.38 10.81 -21.90
C ARG A 169 27.65 9.92 -22.91
N ARG A 170 26.67 9.14 -22.46
CA ARG A 170 25.87 8.28 -23.35
C ARG A 170 24.98 9.09 -24.26
N VAL A 171 24.32 10.14 -23.75
CA VAL A 171 23.51 11.07 -24.56
C VAL A 171 24.37 11.70 -25.67
N ALA A 172 25.54 12.24 -25.33
CA ALA A 172 26.46 12.81 -26.32
C ALA A 172 26.88 11.79 -27.39
N SER A 173 27.17 10.56 -26.99
CA SER A 173 27.51 9.47 -27.93
C SER A 173 26.35 9.10 -28.84
N ILE A 174 25.12 9.09 -28.31
CA ILE A 174 23.90 8.81 -29.10
C ILE A 174 23.66 9.93 -30.12
N HIS A 175 23.71 11.20 -29.70
CA HIS A 175 23.57 12.35 -30.60
C HIS A 175 24.64 12.35 -31.70
N GLN A 176 25.87 12.03 -31.33
CA GLN A 176 26.95 11.91 -32.33
C GLN A 176 26.65 10.78 -33.35
N THR A 177 26.12 9.65 -32.90
CA THR A 177 25.77 8.52 -33.78
C THR A 177 24.55 8.85 -34.65
N ALA A 178 23.57 9.56 -34.09
CA ALA A 178 22.36 10.01 -34.80
C ALA A 178 22.68 11.11 -35.82
N GLY A 179 23.75 11.89 -35.62
CA GLY A 179 24.12 13.03 -36.43
C GLY A 179 23.36 14.32 -36.10
N GLU A 180 22.46 14.29 -35.15
CA GLU A 180 21.67 15.47 -34.69
C GLU A 180 21.27 15.29 -33.22
N ASP A 181 20.95 16.43 -32.59
CA ASP A 181 20.45 16.47 -31.22
C ASP A 181 18.92 16.24 -31.22
N PHE A 182 18.45 15.39 -30.30
CA PHE A 182 17.03 15.11 -30.12
C PHE A 182 16.73 14.73 -28.66
N ASN A 183 15.46 14.79 -28.28
CA ASN A 183 15.03 14.37 -26.94
C ASN A 183 14.88 12.83 -26.90
N LEU A 184 15.79 12.15 -26.20
CA LEU A 184 15.78 10.70 -25.98
C LEU A 184 14.56 10.19 -25.24
N ASP A 185 13.94 11.03 -24.40
CA ASP A 185 12.71 10.71 -23.64
C ASP A 185 11.44 10.90 -24.50
N SER A 186 11.56 11.34 -25.75
CA SER A 186 10.45 11.47 -26.68
C SER A 186 10.38 10.24 -27.60
N PRO A 187 9.39 9.34 -27.43
CA PRO A 187 9.23 8.16 -28.29
C PRO A 187 9.08 8.52 -29.77
N SER A 188 8.44 9.63 -30.09
CA SER A 188 8.26 10.07 -31.48
C SER A 188 9.57 10.54 -32.12
N GLN A 189 10.39 11.32 -31.41
CA GLN A 189 11.69 11.75 -31.90
C GLN A 189 12.67 10.58 -32.03
N LEU A 190 12.66 9.69 -31.02
CA LEU A 190 13.47 8.47 -31.05
C LEU A 190 13.07 7.58 -32.25
N SER A 191 11.77 7.41 -32.50
CA SER A 191 11.27 6.66 -33.65
C SER A 191 11.73 7.30 -34.98
N HIS A 192 11.64 8.63 -35.10
CA HIS A 192 12.14 9.35 -36.27
C HIS A 192 13.64 9.09 -36.51
N ILE A 193 14.46 9.23 -35.47
CA ILE A 193 15.91 8.97 -35.59
C ILE A 193 16.19 7.53 -36.02
N LEU A 194 15.58 6.55 -35.35
CA LEU A 194 15.86 5.15 -35.63
C LEU A 194 15.41 4.71 -37.02
N PHE A 195 14.22 5.12 -37.47
CA PHE A 195 13.59 4.57 -38.66
C PHE A 195 13.68 5.48 -39.89
N ASP A 196 13.65 6.80 -39.70
CA ASP A 196 13.70 7.76 -40.83
C ASP A 196 15.12 8.25 -41.10
N VAL A 197 15.92 8.53 -40.07
CA VAL A 197 17.30 9.02 -40.21
C VAL A 197 18.28 7.86 -40.39
N LEU A 198 18.34 6.95 -39.41
CA LEU A 198 19.26 5.80 -39.43
C LEU A 198 18.77 4.63 -40.29
N LYS A 199 17.52 4.65 -40.74
CA LYS A 199 16.86 3.66 -41.61
C LYS A 199 17.01 2.23 -41.13
N LEU A 200 16.91 2.01 -39.83
CA LEU A 200 16.95 0.66 -39.26
C LEU A 200 15.75 -0.16 -39.74
N PRO A 201 15.93 -1.47 -40.00
CA PRO A 201 14.85 -2.32 -40.48
C PRO A 201 13.77 -2.49 -39.42
N THR A 202 12.51 -2.33 -39.81
CA THR A 202 11.33 -2.47 -38.92
C THR A 202 10.72 -3.88 -38.94
N TYR A 203 11.37 -4.83 -39.61
CA TYR A 203 10.86 -6.19 -39.74
C TYR A 203 10.68 -6.87 -38.38
N GLY A 204 9.48 -7.37 -38.10
CA GLY A 204 9.15 -8.04 -36.84
C GLY A 204 8.73 -7.13 -35.67
N LEU A 205 8.72 -5.81 -35.86
CA LEU A 205 8.24 -4.88 -34.83
C LEU A 205 6.73 -4.77 -34.87
N LYS A 206 6.07 -4.91 -33.70
CA LYS A 206 4.63 -4.60 -33.58
C LYS A 206 4.46 -3.10 -33.42
N LYS A 207 3.63 -2.48 -34.24
CA LYS A 207 3.23 -1.08 -34.06
C LYS A 207 2.42 -0.93 -32.76
N THR A 208 2.83 0.01 -31.90
CA THR A 208 2.03 0.43 -30.75
C THR A 208 1.01 1.47 -31.19
N ARG A 209 0.00 1.78 -30.34
CA ARG A 209 -1.05 2.76 -30.65
C ARG A 209 -0.50 4.19 -30.86
N THR A 210 0.72 4.47 -30.41
CA THR A 210 1.36 5.80 -30.47
C THR A 210 2.58 5.86 -31.40
N GLY A 211 2.91 4.82 -32.13
CA GLY A 211 4.02 4.80 -33.09
C GLY A 211 4.65 3.44 -33.27
#